data_d0d19e4501efd49e14b4e69071e378c2
#
_entry.id   d0d19e4501efd49e14b4e69071e378c2
#
_cell.length_a   1.000
_cell.length_b   1.000
_cell.length_c   1.000
_cell.angle_alpha   90.00
_cell.angle_beta   90.00
_cell.angle_gamma   90.00
#
_symmetry.space_group_name_H-M   'P 1'
#
loop_
_entity.id
_entity.type
_entity.pdbx_description
1 polymer ?
#
loop_
_entity_poly.entity_id
_entity_poly.type
_entity_poly.pdbx_seq_one_letter_code
_entity_poly.pdbx_strand_id
1 'polypeptide(L)'
;MTDPQANLHAIWRAVVDDLLAQSEQPNSEVPSFSHSQRLYLQLVRPIMMVEGYTLVAAENLDAKNVVENELGEYIAKALTRHLG
;
A
#
# COMPACT_ATOMS: atom_id res chain seq x y z
N MET A 1 11.80 16.97 16.20
CA MET A 1 10.39 16.93 15.77
C MET A 1 10.31 16.16 14.46
N THR A 2 9.41 15.21 14.38
CA THR A 2 9.31 14.36 13.20
C THR A 2 8.47 15.05 12.13
N ASP A 3 8.98 15.08 10.91
CA ASP A 3 8.23 15.61 9.77
C ASP A 3 7.04 14.65 9.49
N PRO A 4 5.79 15.15 9.47
CA PRO A 4 4.64 14.30 9.15
C PRO A 4 4.75 13.60 7.80
N GLN A 5 5.37 14.24 6.81
CA GLN A 5 5.57 13.61 5.50
C GLN A 5 6.59 12.48 5.56
N ALA A 6 7.63 12.63 6.37
CA ALA A 6 8.62 11.58 6.54
C ALA A 6 7.97 10.34 7.20
N ASN A 7 7.12 10.56 8.20
CA ASN A 7 6.38 9.46 8.83
C ASN A 7 5.43 8.77 7.85
N LEU A 8 4.72 9.56 7.05
CA LEU A 8 3.80 9.03 6.06
C LEU A 8 4.51 8.11 5.07
N HIS A 9 5.66 8.56 4.55
CA HIS A 9 6.44 7.76 3.61
C HIS A 9 7.02 6.51 4.28
N ALA A 10 7.48 6.62 5.52
CA ALA A 10 8.02 5.49 6.25
C ALA A 10 6.96 4.41 6.50
N ILE A 11 5.76 4.82 6.90
CA ILE A 11 4.64 3.90 7.12
C ILE A 11 4.23 3.26 5.80
N TRP A 12 4.13 4.05 4.74
CA TRP A 12 3.76 3.54 3.43
C TRP A 12 4.77 2.50 2.94
N ARG A 13 6.06 2.79 3.09
CA ARG A 13 7.11 1.85 2.70
C ARG A 13 6.99 0.54 3.46
N ALA A 14 6.74 0.60 4.76
CA ALA A 14 6.56 -0.59 5.58
C ALA A 14 5.33 -1.39 5.13
N VAL A 15 4.22 -0.72 4.82
CA VAL A 15 3.00 -1.36 4.33
C VAL A 15 3.27 -2.05 2.99
N VAL A 16 3.92 -1.37 2.05
CA VAL A 16 4.23 -1.92 0.73
C VAL A 16 5.13 -3.15 0.87
N ASP A 17 6.20 -3.04 1.64
CA ASP A 17 7.13 -4.15 1.83
C ASP A 17 6.44 -5.36 2.46
N ASP A 18 5.56 -5.13 3.44
CA ASP A 18 4.79 -6.18 4.10
C ASP A 18 3.85 -6.88 3.10
N LEU A 19 3.13 -6.10 2.29
CA LEU A 19 2.21 -6.66 1.30
C LEU A 19 2.95 -7.48 0.23
N LEU A 20 4.08 -6.97 -0.25
CA LEU A 20 4.87 -7.68 -1.25
C LEU A 20 5.40 -8.99 -0.69
N ALA A 21 5.88 -9.00 0.55
CA ALA A 21 6.36 -10.20 1.21
C ALA A 21 5.22 -11.21 1.40
N GLN A 22 4.05 -10.76 1.86
CA GLN A 22 2.92 -11.65 2.08
C GLN A 22 2.38 -12.23 0.78
N SER A 23 2.39 -11.47 -0.30
CA SER A 23 1.90 -11.94 -1.59
C SER A 23 2.73 -13.11 -2.15
N GLU A 24 3.96 -13.27 -1.67
CA GLU A 24 4.83 -14.37 -2.07
C GLU A 24 4.67 -15.62 -1.20
N GLN A 25 3.94 -15.52 -0.09
CA GLN A 25 3.74 -16.63 0.83
C GLN A 25 2.47 -17.42 0.47
N PRO A 26 2.57 -18.76 0.34
CA PRO A 26 1.44 -19.56 -0.15
C PRO A 26 0.24 -19.61 0.77
N ASN A 27 0.42 -19.37 2.08
CA ASN A 27 -0.65 -19.44 3.07
C ASN A 27 -1.06 -18.08 3.62
N SER A 28 -0.69 -17.01 2.93
CA SER A 28 -1.03 -15.66 3.33
C SER A 28 -2.46 -15.32 2.95
N GLU A 29 -3.11 -14.43 3.72
CA GLU A 29 -4.39 -13.84 3.35
C GLU A 29 -4.27 -12.94 2.13
N VAL A 30 -3.07 -12.45 1.85
CA VAL A 30 -2.81 -11.62 0.69
C VAL A 30 -2.58 -12.54 -0.52
N PRO A 31 -3.36 -12.38 -1.60
CA PRO A 31 -3.17 -13.22 -2.78
C PRO A 31 -1.86 -12.87 -3.49
N SER A 32 -1.43 -13.77 -4.35
CA SER A 32 -0.26 -13.53 -5.17
C SER A 32 -0.54 -12.37 -6.13
N PHE A 33 0.21 -11.28 -6.00
CA PHE A 33 0.03 -10.13 -6.87
C PHE A 33 0.63 -10.39 -8.25
N SER A 34 -0.03 -9.87 -9.30
CA SER A 34 0.53 -9.89 -10.64
C SER A 34 1.73 -8.96 -10.72
N HIS A 35 2.52 -9.11 -11.78
CA HIS A 35 3.66 -8.22 -12.02
C HIS A 35 3.21 -6.76 -12.09
N SER A 36 2.10 -6.50 -12.77
CA SER A 36 1.53 -5.15 -12.89
C SER A 36 1.11 -4.59 -11.53
N GLN A 37 0.47 -5.40 -10.69
CA GLN A 37 0.05 -4.96 -9.36
C GLN A 37 1.26 -4.60 -8.48
N ARG A 38 2.32 -5.39 -8.55
CA ARG A 38 3.56 -5.10 -7.82
C ARG A 38 4.20 -3.80 -8.30
N LEU A 39 4.24 -3.59 -9.60
CA LEU A 39 4.80 -2.39 -10.18
C LEU A 39 4.00 -1.15 -9.79
N TYR A 40 2.67 -1.21 -9.91
CA TYR A 40 1.80 -0.11 -9.60
C TYR A 40 1.86 0.27 -8.12
N LEU A 41 1.97 -0.71 -7.25
CA LEU A 41 2.09 -0.47 -5.81
C LEU A 41 3.35 0.34 -5.48
N GLN A 42 4.41 0.18 -6.26
CA GLN A 42 5.66 0.90 -6.09
C GLN A 42 5.67 2.27 -6.77
N LEU A 43 4.77 2.50 -7.73
CA LEU A 43 4.71 3.76 -8.48
C LEU A 43 3.84 4.82 -7.81
N VAL A 44 2.95 4.43 -6.91
CA VAL A 44 2.07 5.38 -6.25
C VAL A 44 2.75 5.98 -5.02
N ARG A 45 2.29 7.16 -4.64
CA ARG A 45 2.76 7.87 -3.44
C ARG A 45 1.61 8.08 -2.48
N PRO A 46 1.83 7.98 -1.17
CA PRO A 46 0.77 8.25 -0.21
C PRO A 46 0.52 9.75 -0.11
N ILE A 47 -0.75 10.14 -0.14
CA ILE A 47 -1.18 11.50 0.15
C ILE A 47 -1.69 11.57 1.58
N MET A 48 -2.52 10.61 1.96
CA MET A 48 -3.15 10.56 3.27
C MET A 48 -3.39 9.10 3.65
N MET A 49 -3.05 8.74 4.87
CA MET A 49 -3.37 7.43 5.42
C MET A 49 -4.02 7.62 6.78
N VAL A 50 -5.29 7.26 6.87
CA VAL A 50 -6.05 7.24 8.13
C VAL A 50 -6.69 5.87 8.26
N GLU A 51 -7.17 5.54 9.43
CA GLU A 51 -7.79 4.25 9.67
C GLU A 51 -8.93 4.00 8.68
N GLY A 52 -8.81 2.90 7.95
CA GLY A 52 -9.83 2.48 6.99
C GLY A 52 -9.82 3.22 5.66
N TYR A 53 -8.87 4.14 5.44
CA TYR A 53 -8.84 4.92 4.21
C TYR A 53 -7.41 5.31 3.85
N THR A 54 -7.06 5.12 2.58
CA THR A 54 -5.76 5.54 2.04
C THR A 54 -5.98 6.26 0.73
N LEU A 55 -5.44 7.46 0.61
CA LEU A 55 -5.45 8.23 -0.61
C LEU A 55 -4.04 8.25 -1.19
N VAL A 56 -3.92 7.86 -2.44
CA VAL A 56 -2.62 7.82 -3.13
C VAL A 56 -2.65 8.70 -4.38
N ALA A 57 -1.46 9.13 -4.78
CA ALA A 57 -1.26 9.86 -6.03
C ALA A 57 -0.36 9.05 -6.95
N ALA A 58 -0.65 9.10 -8.24
CA ALA A 58 0.17 8.48 -9.26
C ALA A 58 0.05 9.29 -10.55
N GLU A 59 1.12 9.32 -11.32
CA GLU A 59 1.10 9.94 -12.65
C GLU A 59 0.29 9.09 -13.63
N ASN A 60 0.25 7.78 -13.39
CA ASN A 60 -0.49 6.83 -14.19
C ASN A 60 -1.84 6.55 -13.52
N LEU A 61 -2.92 6.89 -14.21
CA LEU A 61 -4.28 6.68 -13.69
C LEU A 61 -4.57 5.19 -13.47
N ASP A 62 -4.05 4.32 -14.31
CA ASP A 62 -4.23 2.87 -14.15
C ASP A 62 -3.59 2.40 -12.83
N ALA A 63 -2.40 2.90 -12.51
CA ALA A 63 -1.74 2.56 -11.24
C ALA A 63 -2.60 2.99 -10.05
N LYS A 64 -3.12 4.20 -10.08
CA LYS A 64 -4.00 4.70 -9.03
C LYS A 64 -5.23 3.83 -8.87
N ASN A 65 -5.92 3.53 -9.97
CA ASN A 65 -7.15 2.74 -9.96
C ASN A 65 -6.89 1.32 -9.45
N VAL A 66 -5.84 0.67 -9.90
CA VAL A 66 -5.51 -0.68 -9.46
C VAL A 66 -5.21 -0.69 -7.97
N VAL A 67 -4.38 0.22 -7.49
CA VAL A 67 -4.00 0.27 -6.08
C VAL A 67 -5.22 0.56 -5.20
N GLU A 68 -6.05 1.52 -5.56
CA GLU A 68 -7.22 1.89 -4.76
C GLU A 68 -8.32 0.83 -4.80
N ASN A 69 -8.59 0.25 -5.96
CA ASN A 69 -9.74 -0.64 -6.14
C ASN A 69 -9.41 -2.12 -5.94
N GLU A 70 -8.23 -2.55 -6.36
CA GLU A 70 -7.86 -3.97 -6.26
C GLU A 70 -7.04 -4.28 -5.01
N LEU A 71 -6.21 -3.34 -4.56
CA LEU A 71 -5.30 -3.55 -3.45
C LEU A 71 -5.71 -2.80 -2.18
N GLY A 72 -6.71 -1.93 -2.27
CA GLY A 72 -7.10 -1.05 -1.17
C GLY A 72 -7.44 -1.79 0.11
N GLU A 73 -8.14 -2.92 0.01
CA GLU A 73 -8.51 -3.73 1.17
C GLU A 73 -7.27 -4.27 1.90
N TYR A 74 -6.31 -4.77 1.14
CA TYR A 74 -5.07 -5.31 1.73
C TYR A 74 -4.22 -4.21 2.33
N ILE A 75 -4.19 -3.04 1.69
CA ILE A 75 -3.49 -1.86 2.21
C ILE A 75 -4.11 -1.43 3.53
N ALA A 76 -5.44 -1.36 3.61
CA ALA A 76 -6.14 -0.97 4.83
C ALA A 76 -5.84 -1.93 5.98
N LYS A 77 -5.84 -3.23 5.73
CA LYS A 77 -5.52 -4.24 6.73
C LYS A 77 -4.08 -4.12 7.21
N ALA A 78 -3.14 -3.94 6.28
CA ALA A 78 -1.73 -3.78 6.63
C ALA A 78 -1.51 -2.49 7.41
N LEU A 79 -2.17 -1.41 7.00
CA LEU A 79 -2.07 -0.12 7.67
C LEU A 79 -2.54 -0.21 9.13
N THR A 80 -3.66 -0.91 9.37
CA THR A 80 -4.17 -1.13 10.72
C THR A 80 -3.14 -1.85 11.59
N ARG A 81 -2.45 -2.85 11.03
CA ARG A 81 -1.40 -3.57 11.76
C ARG A 81 -0.21 -2.67 12.10
N HIS A 82 0.16 -1.76 11.20
CA HIS A 82 1.31 -0.88 11.40
C HIS A 82 1.00 0.31 12.27
N LEU A 83 -0.24 0.78 12.30
CA LEU A 83 -0.66 1.92 13.11
C LEU A 83 -1.25 1.52 14.46
N GLY A 84 -1.82 0.35 14.49
CA GLY A 84 -2.49 -0.14 15.69
C GLY A 84 -1.61 -0.91 16.58
#